data_f785d8cbfab29a411f42d73fc76e3326
#
_entry.id   f785d8cbfab29a411f42d73fc76e3326
#
_cell.length_a   1.000
_cell.length_b   1.000
_cell.length_c   1.000
_cell.angle_alpha   90.00
_cell.angle_beta   90.00
_cell.angle_gamma   90.00
#
_symmetry.space_group_name_H-M   'P 1'
#
loop_
_entity.id
_entity.type
_entity.pdbx_description
1 polymer ?
#
loop_
_entity_poly.entity_id
_entity_poly.type
_entity_poly.pdbx_seq_one_letter_code
_entity_poly.pdbx_strand_id
1 'polypeptide(L)'
;LPEGAFQFLPGSVSGLLDLLGPMDAVAFTGSAATGALIRGNKHLVARNVRVNIEADSINPAVLGPDADLGTDTFEQFLANVATDMTQKAGQKCTAVRRILVPTDKVAEVQEALVERLRAVKIGNPLDNDVRMGPVASSEQLRDVRAGMQKLQAVSDTVLGGPAPMADKGYFVAPTLLRAKDAEAAVLHELEVFGPCATIVPYDGSVERAIDLCNRGGGGLVASAYSDDRAFVEQLVLGIAPWHGRIWLGSEKTMNQATPPGAVLPATIHGGPGRAGGGEELGGLRGLHPYMQRTAVQGDRAVVAKAFGTDATAS
;
A
#
# COMPACT_ATOMS: atom_id res chain seq x y z
N LEU A 1 30.62 1.01 11.06
CA LEU A 1 29.84 1.83 12.00
C LEU A 1 30.43 1.68 13.39
N PRO A 2 30.44 2.74 14.22
CA PRO A 2 30.83 2.64 15.63
C PRO A 2 29.95 1.64 16.39
N GLU A 3 30.46 1.07 17.47
CA GLU A 3 29.71 0.23 18.38
C GLU A 3 28.47 1.00 18.90
N GLY A 4 27.30 0.35 18.90
CA GLY A 4 26.04 0.96 19.32
C GLY A 4 25.36 1.86 18.28
N ALA A 5 25.98 2.14 17.12
CA ALA A 5 25.35 2.94 16.05
C ALA A 5 24.15 2.25 15.39
N PHE A 6 24.08 0.92 15.45
CA PHE A 6 22.93 0.12 15.03
C PHE A 6 22.63 -0.91 16.11
N GLN A 7 21.38 -0.95 16.54
CA GLN A 7 20.91 -1.90 17.55
C GLN A 7 19.61 -2.55 17.13
N PHE A 8 19.47 -3.83 17.39
CA PHE A 8 18.24 -4.58 17.19
C PHE A 8 17.68 -5.01 18.55
N LEU A 9 16.46 -4.55 18.85
CA LEU A 9 15.75 -4.84 20.11
C LEU A 9 14.54 -5.72 19.83
N PRO A 10 14.66 -7.05 19.88
CA PRO A 10 13.54 -7.95 19.68
C PRO A 10 12.62 -7.96 20.92
N GLY A 11 11.32 -7.74 20.72
CA GLY A 11 10.33 -7.81 21.78
C GLY A 11 9.50 -6.54 21.94
N SER A 12 8.92 -6.36 23.13
CA SER A 12 8.11 -5.18 23.43
C SER A 12 8.95 -3.91 23.52
N VAL A 13 8.48 -2.84 22.89
CA VAL A 13 9.09 -1.50 22.95
C VAL A 13 8.45 -0.61 24.03
N SER A 14 7.75 -1.19 25.00
CA SER A 14 7.13 -0.47 26.10
C SER A 14 8.17 0.40 26.85
N GLY A 15 7.89 1.68 27.00
CA GLY A 15 8.77 2.66 27.65
C GLY A 15 9.91 3.19 26.77
N LEU A 16 10.20 2.60 25.60
CA LEU A 16 11.26 3.09 24.71
C LEU A 16 10.98 4.53 24.24
N LEU A 17 9.72 4.85 23.93
CA LEU A 17 9.33 6.17 23.44
C LEU A 17 9.55 7.26 24.49
N ASP A 18 9.53 6.93 25.78
CA ASP A 18 9.73 7.88 26.89
C ASP A 18 11.20 8.28 27.07
N LEU A 19 12.12 7.59 26.40
CA LEU A 19 13.56 7.89 26.42
C LEU A 19 13.97 8.88 25.32
N LEU A 20 13.09 9.15 24.35
CA LEU A 20 13.41 9.97 23.18
C LEU A 20 13.42 11.45 23.51
N GLY A 21 14.40 12.16 22.95
CA GLY A 21 14.58 13.59 23.08
C GLY A 21 14.28 14.38 21.78
N PRO A 22 14.43 15.71 21.81
CA PRO A 22 14.06 16.57 20.68
C PRO A 22 14.94 16.39 19.43
N MET A 23 16.09 15.74 19.58
CA MET A 23 16.98 15.43 18.43
C MET A 23 16.71 14.05 17.82
N ASP A 24 15.87 13.25 18.45
CA ASP A 24 15.53 11.92 17.96
C ASP A 24 14.37 11.96 16.94
N ALA A 25 14.18 10.84 16.25
CA ALA A 25 13.10 10.65 15.31
C ALA A 25 12.51 9.23 15.45
N VAL A 26 11.22 9.11 15.26
CA VAL A 26 10.51 7.85 15.17
C VAL A 26 10.05 7.64 13.74
N ALA A 27 10.41 6.52 13.14
CA ALA A 27 9.79 6.02 11.92
C ALA A 27 9.04 4.72 12.26
N PHE A 28 7.74 4.71 12.00
CA PHE A 28 6.87 3.58 12.31
C PHE A 28 6.14 3.12 11.04
N THR A 29 6.19 1.83 10.78
CA THR A 29 5.37 1.17 9.77
C THR A 29 4.53 0.10 10.44
N GLY A 30 3.20 0.17 10.29
CA GLY A 30 2.29 -0.78 10.92
C GLY A 30 0.82 -0.33 10.86
N SER A 31 0.02 -0.77 11.86
CA SER A 31 -1.40 -0.46 11.87
C SER A 31 -1.69 1.02 12.15
N ALA A 32 -2.76 1.54 11.55
CA ALA A 32 -3.25 2.90 11.82
C ALA A 32 -3.52 3.14 13.30
N ALA A 33 -4.04 2.15 14.03
CA ALA A 33 -4.31 2.26 15.46
C ALA A 33 -3.02 2.48 16.27
N THR A 34 -1.96 1.70 16.01
CA THR A 34 -0.65 1.89 16.65
C THR A 34 -0.01 3.20 16.24
N GLY A 35 -0.10 3.57 14.96
CA GLY A 35 0.37 4.86 14.46
C GLY A 35 -0.28 6.04 15.19
N ALA A 36 -1.59 5.98 15.41
CA ALA A 36 -2.33 7.00 16.16
C ALA A 36 -1.87 7.10 17.63
N LEU A 37 -1.62 5.96 18.29
CA LEU A 37 -1.09 5.92 19.66
C LEU A 37 0.29 6.56 19.75
N ILE A 38 1.19 6.26 18.80
CA ILE A 38 2.52 6.86 18.75
C ILE A 38 2.42 8.35 18.51
N ARG A 39 1.63 8.79 17.53
CA ARG A 39 1.45 10.22 17.21
C ARG A 39 0.83 11.01 18.35
N GLY A 40 -0.06 10.40 19.12
CA GLY A 40 -0.69 10.98 20.30
C GLY A 40 0.12 10.80 21.61
N ASN A 41 1.30 10.22 21.58
CA ASN A 41 2.12 10.01 22.77
C ASN A 41 2.53 11.35 23.38
N LYS A 42 2.15 11.58 24.64
CA LYS A 42 2.34 12.87 25.32
C LYS A 42 3.83 13.26 25.46
N HIS A 43 4.71 12.29 25.66
CA HIS A 43 6.15 12.55 25.79
C HIS A 43 6.72 13.02 24.46
N LEU A 44 6.40 12.33 23.34
CA LEU A 44 6.86 12.70 22.00
C LEU A 44 6.35 14.10 21.62
N VAL A 45 5.08 14.38 21.89
CA VAL A 45 4.48 15.69 21.63
C VAL A 45 5.16 16.79 22.45
N ALA A 46 5.34 16.60 23.78
CA ALA A 46 5.94 17.58 24.67
C ALA A 46 7.41 17.89 24.34
N ARG A 47 8.13 16.93 23.75
CA ARG A 47 9.52 17.06 23.33
C ARG A 47 9.69 17.44 21.85
N ASN A 48 8.57 17.59 21.13
CA ASN A 48 8.56 17.82 19.68
C ASN A 48 9.45 16.82 18.92
N VAL A 49 9.41 15.54 19.32
CA VAL A 49 10.12 14.46 18.64
C VAL A 49 9.52 14.30 17.24
N ARG A 50 10.35 14.19 16.23
CA ARG A 50 9.89 13.96 14.86
C ARG A 50 9.30 12.56 14.73
N VAL A 51 8.09 12.46 14.21
CA VAL A 51 7.37 11.19 14.07
C VAL A 51 6.91 11.06 12.63
N ASN A 52 7.41 10.03 11.94
CA ASN A 52 6.94 9.60 10.64
C ASN A 52 6.15 8.29 10.80
N ILE A 53 4.93 8.26 10.30
CA ILE A 53 4.04 7.11 10.38
C ILE A 53 3.63 6.71 8.98
N GLU A 54 4.01 5.50 8.56
CA GLU A 54 3.39 4.79 7.45
C GLU A 54 2.41 3.78 8.05
N ALA A 55 1.12 3.95 7.75
CA ALA A 55 0.08 3.12 8.31
C ALA A 55 -0.61 2.26 7.24
N ASP A 56 -1.90 2.00 7.40
CA ASP A 56 -2.68 1.17 6.50
C ASP A 56 -2.98 1.86 5.15
N SER A 57 -3.20 1.06 4.12
CA SER A 57 -3.53 1.55 2.80
C SER A 57 -4.54 0.64 2.11
N ILE A 58 -5.61 1.23 1.56
CA ILE A 58 -6.64 0.50 0.82
C ILE A 58 -6.50 0.77 -0.67
N ASN A 59 -5.42 0.21 -1.23
CA ASN A 59 -4.98 0.47 -2.59
C ASN A 59 -6.02 0.01 -3.63
N PRO A 60 -6.45 0.87 -4.56
CA PRO A 60 -7.32 0.50 -5.66
C PRO A 60 -6.53 0.04 -6.89
N ALA A 61 -7.10 -0.91 -7.62
CA ALA A 61 -6.79 -1.18 -9.02
C ALA A 61 -8.02 -0.86 -9.86
N VAL A 62 -7.90 0.01 -10.84
CA VAL A 62 -9.00 0.49 -11.68
C VAL A 62 -8.84 -0.09 -13.08
N LEU A 63 -9.83 -0.86 -13.54
CA LEU A 63 -9.95 -1.28 -14.94
C LEU A 63 -10.73 -0.22 -15.71
N GLY A 64 -10.15 0.30 -16.79
CA GLY A 64 -10.84 1.24 -17.69
C GLY A 64 -11.95 0.55 -18.50
N PRO A 65 -12.96 1.30 -18.94
CA PRO A 65 -14.06 0.74 -19.74
C PRO A 65 -13.62 0.27 -21.13
N ASP A 66 -12.47 0.74 -21.61
CA ASP A 66 -11.84 0.39 -22.89
C ASP A 66 -11.01 -0.91 -22.85
N ALA A 67 -10.65 -1.41 -21.67
CA ALA A 67 -9.86 -2.62 -21.52
C ALA A 67 -10.76 -3.87 -21.62
N ASP A 68 -10.85 -4.44 -22.80
CA ASP A 68 -11.69 -5.61 -23.10
C ASP A 68 -10.92 -6.93 -22.87
N LEU A 69 -11.68 -8.01 -22.64
CA LEU A 69 -11.16 -9.36 -22.49
C LEU A 69 -10.23 -9.73 -23.66
N GLY A 70 -9.05 -10.22 -23.34
CA GLY A 70 -8.03 -10.64 -24.31
C GLY A 70 -7.12 -9.53 -24.82
N THR A 71 -7.32 -8.27 -24.39
CA THR A 71 -6.32 -7.22 -24.65
C THR A 71 -5.13 -7.34 -23.68
N ASP A 72 -3.97 -6.87 -24.09
CA ASP A 72 -2.75 -6.86 -23.25
C ASP A 72 -2.97 -6.05 -21.94
N THR A 73 -3.74 -4.97 -22.01
CA THR A 73 -4.10 -4.14 -20.86
C THR A 73 -4.95 -4.92 -19.85
N PHE A 74 -5.94 -5.68 -20.32
CA PHE A 74 -6.76 -6.55 -19.48
C PHE A 74 -5.95 -7.68 -18.84
N GLU A 75 -5.09 -8.35 -19.63
CA GLU A 75 -4.23 -9.40 -19.13
C GLU A 75 -3.23 -8.91 -18.09
N GLN A 76 -2.66 -7.72 -18.28
CA GLN A 76 -1.78 -7.08 -17.32
C GLN A 76 -2.51 -6.72 -16.02
N PHE A 77 -3.74 -6.21 -16.10
CA PHE A 77 -4.58 -5.97 -14.94
C PHE A 77 -4.77 -7.25 -14.12
N LEU A 78 -5.19 -8.34 -14.75
CA LEU A 78 -5.41 -9.62 -14.06
C LEU A 78 -4.13 -10.15 -13.42
N ALA A 79 -3.02 -10.09 -14.14
CA ALA A 79 -1.73 -10.57 -13.65
C ALA A 79 -1.24 -9.79 -12.43
N ASN A 80 -1.35 -8.46 -12.48
CA ASN A 80 -0.94 -7.60 -11.39
C ASN A 80 -1.84 -7.76 -10.15
N VAL A 81 -3.16 -7.81 -10.33
CA VAL A 81 -4.11 -8.03 -9.23
C VAL A 81 -3.85 -9.38 -8.56
N ALA A 82 -3.75 -10.47 -9.34
CA ALA A 82 -3.50 -11.80 -8.77
C ALA A 82 -2.15 -11.86 -8.03
N THR A 83 -1.10 -11.24 -8.58
CA THR A 83 0.22 -11.15 -7.95
C THR A 83 0.14 -10.36 -6.64
N ASP A 84 -0.50 -9.21 -6.64
CA ASP A 84 -0.62 -8.36 -5.45
C ASP A 84 -1.43 -9.03 -4.34
N MET A 85 -2.44 -9.81 -4.68
CA MET A 85 -3.24 -10.57 -3.71
C MET A 85 -2.45 -11.71 -3.08
N THR A 86 -1.50 -12.32 -3.78
CA THR A 86 -0.88 -13.59 -3.37
C THR A 86 0.58 -13.48 -2.95
N GLN A 87 1.32 -12.50 -3.49
CA GLN A 87 2.70 -12.25 -3.10
C GLN A 87 2.79 -11.93 -1.60
N LYS A 88 3.71 -12.62 -0.88
CA LYS A 88 3.84 -12.51 0.58
C LYS A 88 2.52 -12.78 1.33
N ALA A 89 1.67 -13.68 0.81
CA ALA A 89 0.32 -13.94 1.33
C ALA A 89 -0.54 -12.65 1.44
N GLY A 90 -0.40 -11.72 0.50
CA GLY A 90 -1.07 -10.42 0.51
C GLY A 90 -0.63 -9.47 1.63
N GLN A 91 0.38 -9.83 2.42
CA GLN A 91 0.93 -8.99 3.49
C GLN A 91 1.97 -8.02 2.94
N LYS A 92 1.50 -7.10 2.14
CA LYS A 92 2.28 -6.07 1.48
C LYS A 92 1.49 -4.75 1.54
N CYS A 93 2.12 -3.67 2.01
CA CYS A 93 1.48 -2.35 2.15
C CYS A 93 0.91 -1.81 0.83
N THR A 94 1.52 -2.19 -0.30
CA THR A 94 1.07 -1.80 -1.64
C THR A 94 0.10 -2.80 -2.30
N ALA A 95 -0.30 -3.88 -1.62
CA ALA A 95 -1.21 -4.86 -2.19
C ALA A 95 -2.59 -4.25 -2.52
N VAL A 96 -3.16 -4.66 -3.65
CA VAL A 96 -4.52 -4.27 -4.04
C VAL A 96 -5.54 -4.79 -3.03
N ARG A 97 -6.44 -3.92 -2.59
CA ARG A 97 -7.55 -4.25 -1.68
C ARG A 97 -8.91 -4.06 -2.35
N ARG A 98 -9.02 -3.10 -3.27
CA ARG A 98 -10.23 -2.80 -4.02
C ARG A 98 -9.96 -2.91 -5.51
N ILE A 99 -10.78 -3.66 -6.21
CA ILE A 99 -10.66 -3.93 -7.65
C ILE A 99 -11.87 -3.27 -8.30
N LEU A 100 -11.68 -2.05 -8.82
CA LEU A 100 -12.76 -1.28 -9.46
C LEU A 100 -12.93 -1.77 -10.88
N VAL A 101 -14.12 -2.27 -11.21
CA VAL A 101 -14.42 -2.91 -12.49
C VAL A 101 -15.70 -2.33 -13.07
N PRO A 102 -15.74 -1.93 -14.36
CA PRO A 102 -16.98 -1.57 -15.02
C PRO A 102 -18.03 -2.67 -14.88
N THR A 103 -19.28 -2.30 -14.57
CA THR A 103 -20.34 -3.23 -14.19
C THR A 103 -20.59 -4.31 -15.25
N ASP A 104 -20.46 -3.96 -16.51
CA ASP A 104 -20.62 -4.86 -17.67
C ASP A 104 -19.46 -5.88 -17.81
N LYS A 105 -18.28 -5.61 -17.23
CA LYS A 105 -17.08 -6.48 -17.26
C LYS A 105 -16.89 -7.33 -15.99
N VAL A 106 -17.75 -7.15 -14.98
CA VAL A 106 -17.57 -7.82 -13.67
C VAL A 106 -17.56 -9.34 -13.80
N ALA A 107 -18.43 -9.92 -14.61
CA ALA A 107 -18.50 -11.38 -14.76
C ALA A 107 -17.20 -11.96 -15.36
N GLU A 108 -16.68 -11.34 -16.40
CA GLU A 108 -15.45 -11.76 -17.09
C GLU A 108 -14.23 -11.62 -16.19
N VAL A 109 -14.08 -10.46 -15.51
CA VAL A 109 -13.00 -10.22 -14.55
C VAL A 109 -13.04 -11.22 -13.39
N GLN A 110 -14.24 -11.47 -12.88
CA GLN A 110 -14.44 -12.42 -11.77
C GLN A 110 -14.00 -13.83 -12.17
N GLU A 111 -14.44 -14.32 -13.33
CA GLU A 111 -14.08 -15.65 -13.83
C GLU A 111 -12.56 -15.78 -14.06
N ALA A 112 -11.96 -14.82 -14.74
CA ALA A 112 -10.54 -14.80 -15.05
C ALA A 112 -9.66 -14.71 -13.78
N LEU A 113 -10.04 -13.89 -12.78
CA LEU A 113 -9.32 -13.82 -11.51
C LEU A 113 -9.46 -15.11 -10.71
N VAL A 114 -10.64 -15.74 -10.70
CA VAL A 114 -10.85 -17.03 -10.03
C VAL A 114 -9.96 -18.10 -10.62
N GLU A 115 -9.86 -18.19 -11.93
CA GLU A 115 -8.96 -19.14 -12.61
C GLU A 115 -7.50 -18.93 -12.17
N ARG A 116 -7.00 -17.70 -12.24
CA ARG A 116 -5.62 -17.36 -11.85
C ARG A 116 -5.34 -17.64 -10.38
N LEU A 117 -6.27 -17.28 -9.48
CA LEU A 117 -6.08 -17.47 -8.04
C LEU A 117 -6.15 -18.95 -7.65
N ARG A 118 -6.94 -19.77 -8.32
CA ARG A 118 -6.97 -21.23 -8.13
C ARG A 118 -5.68 -21.92 -8.55
N ALA A 119 -4.99 -21.38 -9.56
CA ALA A 119 -3.71 -21.88 -10.00
C ALA A 119 -2.55 -21.61 -9.02
N VAL A 120 -2.74 -20.74 -8.01
CA VAL A 120 -1.71 -20.42 -7.04
C VAL A 120 -1.51 -21.58 -6.07
N LYS A 121 -0.37 -22.26 -6.17
CA LYS A 121 0.00 -23.32 -5.21
C LYS A 121 0.37 -22.71 -3.86
N ILE A 122 -0.34 -23.15 -2.83
CA ILE A 122 -0.15 -22.71 -1.45
C ILE A 122 0.55 -23.83 -0.68
N GLY A 123 1.53 -23.51 0.13
CA GLY A 123 2.26 -24.50 0.90
C GLY A 123 3.52 -23.98 1.57
N ASN A 124 4.45 -24.90 1.84
CA ASN A 124 5.73 -24.56 2.44
C ASN A 124 6.54 -23.66 1.48
N PRO A 125 6.93 -22.44 1.86
CA PRO A 125 7.67 -21.52 1.01
C PRO A 125 9.08 -21.99 0.61
N LEU A 126 9.58 -23.06 1.22
CA LEU A 126 10.84 -23.69 0.82
C LEU A 126 10.69 -24.61 -0.39
N ASP A 127 9.47 -24.95 -0.78
CA ASP A 127 9.20 -25.77 -1.96
C ASP A 127 9.19 -24.90 -3.22
N ASN A 128 9.97 -25.28 -4.24
CA ASN A 128 10.21 -24.46 -5.44
C ASN A 128 8.96 -24.14 -6.27
N ASP A 129 7.93 -24.96 -6.17
CA ASP A 129 6.67 -24.82 -6.92
C ASP A 129 5.59 -24.08 -6.13
N VAL A 130 5.80 -23.81 -4.85
CA VAL A 130 4.91 -23.00 -4.02
C VAL A 130 5.01 -21.53 -4.41
N ARG A 131 3.87 -20.87 -4.51
CA ARG A 131 3.74 -19.45 -4.87
C ARG A 131 3.20 -18.58 -3.75
N MET A 132 2.53 -19.18 -2.78
CA MET A 132 2.05 -18.46 -1.61
C MET A 132 2.29 -19.28 -0.33
N GLY A 133 2.99 -18.70 0.64
CA GLY A 133 3.21 -19.25 1.97
C GLY A 133 2.12 -18.86 2.96
N PRO A 134 2.35 -19.11 4.26
CA PRO A 134 1.45 -18.69 5.33
C PRO A 134 1.58 -17.19 5.60
N VAL A 135 0.61 -16.61 6.32
CA VAL A 135 0.78 -15.29 6.94
C VAL A 135 1.77 -15.36 8.11
N ALA A 136 2.30 -14.21 8.53
CA ALA A 136 3.48 -14.12 9.38
C ALA A 136 3.31 -14.69 10.80
N SER A 137 2.10 -14.65 11.38
CA SER A 137 1.86 -15.07 12.76
C SER A 137 0.42 -15.52 12.99
N SER A 138 0.18 -16.17 14.14
CA SER A 138 -1.16 -16.55 14.58
C SER A 138 -2.07 -15.33 14.81
N GLU A 139 -1.50 -14.21 15.25
CA GLU A 139 -2.22 -12.96 15.41
C GLU A 139 -2.70 -12.43 14.06
N GLN A 140 -1.80 -12.38 13.07
CA GLN A 140 -2.14 -11.99 11.70
C GLN A 140 -3.20 -12.90 11.08
N LEU A 141 -3.12 -14.21 11.32
CA LEU A 141 -4.15 -15.16 10.86
C LEU A 141 -5.52 -14.82 11.44
N ARG A 142 -5.60 -14.56 12.74
CA ARG A 142 -6.84 -14.18 13.42
C ARG A 142 -7.40 -12.88 12.84
N ASP A 143 -6.56 -11.87 12.69
CA ASP A 143 -6.97 -10.54 12.24
C ASP A 143 -7.43 -10.55 10.78
N VAL A 144 -6.72 -11.28 9.90
CA VAL A 144 -7.12 -11.47 8.50
C VAL A 144 -8.48 -12.16 8.41
N ARG A 145 -8.71 -13.23 9.17
CA ARG A 145 -10.00 -13.94 9.19
C ARG A 145 -11.13 -13.05 9.69
N ALA A 146 -10.91 -12.32 10.77
CA ALA A 146 -11.89 -11.39 11.32
C ALA A 146 -12.21 -10.25 10.34
N GLY A 147 -11.20 -9.74 9.66
CA GLY A 147 -11.37 -8.73 8.60
C GLY A 147 -12.18 -9.26 7.41
N MET A 148 -11.87 -10.47 6.93
CA MET A 148 -12.64 -11.11 5.86
C MET A 148 -14.12 -11.27 6.24
N GLN A 149 -14.42 -11.70 7.48
CA GLN A 149 -15.81 -11.83 7.95
C GLN A 149 -16.56 -10.50 7.92
N LYS A 150 -15.91 -9.40 8.29
CA LYS A 150 -16.51 -8.05 8.20
C LYS A 150 -16.81 -7.65 6.77
N LEU A 151 -15.89 -7.93 5.82
CA LEU A 151 -16.12 -7.65 4.40
C LEU A 151 -17.22 -8.53 3.80
N GLN A 152 -17.32 -9.80 4.22
CA GLN A 152 -18.37 -10.72 3.77
C GLN A 152 -19.78 -10.26 4.17
N ALA A 153 -19.94 -9.46 5.22
CA ALA A 153 -21.24 -8.90 5.58
C ALA A 153 -21.84 -8.01 4.47
N VAL A 154 -20.98 -7.33 3.69
CA VAL A 154 -21.38 -6.41 2.60
C VAL A 154 -20.98 -6.90 1.21
N SER A 155 -20.46 -8.12 1.10
CA SER A 155 -19.96 -8.69 -0.15
C SER A 155 -20.33 -10.16 -0.29
N ASP A 156 -20.42 -10.63 -1.54
CA ASP A 156 -20.50 -12.06 -1.85
C ASP A 156 -19.09 -12.65 -1.91
N THR A 157 -18.93 -13.85 -1.39
CA THR A 157 -17.66 -14.59 -1.52
C THR A 157 -17.61 -15.29 -2.87
N VAL A 158 -16.67 -14.88 -3.70
CA VAL A 158 -16.45 -15.46 -5.04
C VAL A 158 -15.49 -16.65 -4.97
N LEU A 159 -14.42 -16.50 -4.18
CA LEU A 159 -13.41 -17.52 -3.98
C LEU A 159 -12.84 -17.43 -2.56
N GLY A 160 -12.40 -18.54 -1.99
CA GLY A 160 -11.71 -18.57 -0.70
C GLY A 160 -12.60 -18.34 0.50
N GLY A 161 -12.15 -17.53 1.43
CA GLY A 161 -12.85 -17.18 2.67
C GLY A 161 -12.01 -17.42 3.91
N PRO A 162 -12.57 -17.15 5.12
CA PRO A 162 -11.86 -17.21 6.39
C PRO A 162 -11.69 -18.62 6.97
N ALA A 163 -12.18 -19.65 6.29
CA ALA A 163 -12.10 -21.03 6.77
C ALA A 163 -10.64 -21.51 6.95
N PRO A 164 -10.35 -22.40 7.90
CA PRO A 164 -9.05 -23.04 8.01
C PRO A 164 -8.69 -23.81 6.73
N MET A 165 -7.46 -23.69 6.29
CA MET A 165 -6.93 -24.47 5.15
C MET A 165 -6.23 -25.76 5.60
N ALA A 166 -5.65 -25.75 6.80
CA ALA A 166 -4.88 -26.87 7.34
C ALA A 166 -4.92 -26.84 8.88
N ASP A 167 -4.63 -27.97 9.49
CA ASP A 167 -4.56 -28.12 10.95
C ASP A 167 -3.33 -27.44 11.56
N LYS A 168 -2.29 -27.22 10.76
CA LYS A 168 -1.03 -26.61 11.18
C LYS A 168 -0.63 -25.49 10.23
N GLY A 169 0.06 -24.49 10.80
CA GLY A 169 0.53 -23.31 10.09
C GLY A 169 -0.55 -22.21 9.97
N TYR A 170 -0.13 -21.07 9.45
CA TYR A 170 -0.97 -19.85 9.38
C TYR A 170 -1.46 -19.60 7.95
N PHE A 171 -1.95 -20.66 7.31
CA PHE A 171 -2.40 -20.59 5.91
C PHE A 171 -3.79 -19.98 5.78
N VAL A 172 -3.94 -19.13 4.76
CA VAL A 172 -5.20 -18.47 4.36
C VAL A 172 -5.36 -18.63 2.85
N ALA A 173 -6.55 -19.01 2.41
CA ALA A 173 -6.83 -19.07 0.97
C ALA A 173 -6.85 -17.67 0.34
N PRO A 174 -6.36 -17.50 -0.91
CA PRO A 174 -6.64 -16.31 -1.67
C PRO A 174 -8.15 -16.09 -1.72
N THR A 175 -8.58 -14.91 -1.28
CA THR A 175 -10.00 -14.61 -1.11
C THR A 175 -10.40 -13.46 -2.00
N LEU A 176 -11.31 -13.75 -2.95
CA LEU A 176 -11.91 -12.77 -3.82
C LEU A 176 -13.36 -12.55 -3.39
N LEU A 177 -13.69 -11.32 -3.09
CA LEU A 177 -15.04 -10.89 -2.74
C LEU A 177 -15.61 -10.02 -3.87
N ARG A 178 -16.95 -9.90 -3.93
CA ARG A 178 -17.65 -8.95 -4.80
C ARG A 178 -18.60 -8.12 -3.95
N ALA A 179 -18.43 -6.81 -3.97
CA ALA A 179 -19.28 -5.88 -3.24
C ALA A 179 -20.74 -5.98 -3.70
N LYS A 180 -21.67 -6.03 -2.76
CA LYS A 180 -23.12 -5.93 -2.99
C LYS A 180 -23.54 -4.49 -3.18
N ASP A 181 -22.87 -3.59 -2.50
CA ASP A 181 -23.04 -2.16 -2.56
C ASP A 181 -21.67 -1.48 -2.54
N ALA A 182 -21.34 -0.77 -3.62
CA ALA A 182 -20.07 -0.04 -3.74
C ALA A 182 -19.95 1.12 -2.74
N GLU A 183 -21.05 1.53 -2.11
CA GLU A 183 -21.08 2.62 -1.11
C GLU A 183 -20.72 2.15 0.31
N ALA A 184 -20.68 0.84 0.57
CA ALA A 184 -20.49 0.31 1.90
C ALA A 184 -19.15 0.78 2.50
N ALA A 185 -19.19 1.59 3.56
CA ALA A 185 -18.03 2.26 4.16
C ALA A 185 -16.90 1.28 4.51
N VAL A 186 -17.23 0.08 5.00
CA VAL A 186 -16.24 -0.93 5.39
C VAL A 186 -15.32 -1.36 4.24
N LEU A 187 -15.77 -1.28 2.97
CA LEU A 187 -14.95 -1.56 1.78
C LEU A 187 -13.82 -0.53 1.60
N HIS A 188 -14.04 0.68 2.09
CA HIS A 188 -13.15 1.82 1.92
C HIS A 188 -12.35 2.15 3.19
N GLU A 189 -12.69 1.54 4.31
CA GLU A 189 -12.11 1.84 5.62
C GLU A 189 -11.31 0.68 6.21
N LEU A 190 -11.66 -0.57 5.87
CA LEU A 190 -11.03 -1.75 6.47
C LEU A 190 -9.94 -2.31 5.58
N GLU A 191 -8.70 -2.25 6.03
CA GLU A 191 -7.60 -3.04 5.45
C GLU A 191 -7.59 -4.45 6.04
N VAL A 192 -7.67 -5.46 5.15
CA VAL A 192 -7.38 -6.85 5.49
C VAL A 192 -5.96 -7.17 5.03
N PHE A 193 -5.01 -7.19 5.98
CA PHE A 193 -3.59 -7.37 5.67
C PHE A 193 -3.26 -8.85 5.40
N GLY A 194 -3.84 -9.38 4.33
CA GLY A 194 -3.77 -10.78 3.90
C GLY A 194 -4.17 -10.94 2.43
N PRO A 195 -4.30 -12.18 1.95
CA PRO A 195 -4.58 -12.47 0.55
C PRO A 195 -6.07 -12.26 0.21
N CYS A 196 -6.56 -11.03 0.40
CA CYS A 196 -7.98 -10.68 0.22
C CYS A 196 -8.13 -9.37 -0.53
N ALA A 197 -8.98 -9.36 -1.57
CA ALA A 197 -9.41 -8.16 -2.25
C ALA A 197 -10.89 -8.26 -2.67
N THR A 198 -11.52 -7.10 -2.88
CA THR A 198 -12.94 -7.01 -3.22
C THR A 198 -13.13 -6.34 -4.58
N ILE A 199 -13.84 -7.01 -5.49
CA ILE A 199 -14.34 -6.40 -6.72
C ILE A 199 -15.43 -5.40 -6.32
N VAL A 200 -15.26 -4.15 -6.74
CA VAL A 200 -16.20 -3.06 -6.52
C VAL A 200 -16.71 -2.61 -7.90
N PRO A 201 -17.94 -2.97 -8.27
CA PRO A 201 -18.52 -2.56 -9.54
C PRO A 201 -18.70 -1.04 -9.62
N TYR A 202 -18.45 -0.45 -10.79
CA TYR A 202 -18.74 0.95 -11.08
C TYR A 202 -19.32 1.10 -12.49
N ASP A 203 -19.90 2.25 -12.80
CA ASP A 203 -20.66 2.50 -14.03
C ASP A 203 -19.79 2.76 -15.29
N GLY A 204 -18.48 2.64 -15.17
CA GLY A 204 -17.53 2.92 -16.25
C GLY A 204 -17.14 4.40 -16.37
N SER A 205 -17.82 5.33 -15.68
CA SER A 205 -17.45 6.75 -15.71
C SER A 205 -16.18 7.03 -14.91
N VAL A 206 -15.38 7.97 -15.39
CA VAL A 206 -14.15 8.36 -14.71
C VAL A 206 -14.45 9.06 -13.38
N GLU A 207 -15.53 9.82 -13.31
CA GLU A 207 -15.99 10.51 -12.10
C GLU A 207 -16.29 9.51 -10.98
N ARG A 208 -16.96 8.42 -11.34
CA ARG A 208 -17.27 7.36 -10.38
C ARG A 208 -16.03 6.61 -9.92
N ALA A 209 -15.12 6.31 -10.82
CA ALA A 209 -13.84 5.71 -10.46
C ALA A 209 -13.03 6.59 -9.49
N ILE A 210 -12.97 7.91 -9.75
CA ILE A 210 -12.32 8.91 -8.88
C ILE A 210 -12.97 8.92 -7.49
N ASP A 211 -14.30 9.02 -7.42
CA ASP A 211 -15.03 9.01 -6.14
C ASP A 211 -14.71 7.77 -5.31
N LEU A 212 -14.83 6.58 -5.89
CA LEU A 212 -14.55 5.32 -5.20
C LEU A 212 -13.08 5.19 -4.78
N CYS A 213 -12.13 5.64 -5.60
CA CYS A 213 -10.72 5.64 -5.22
C CYS A 213 -10.49 6.51 -3.97
N ASN A 214 -11.00 7.74 -3.98
CA ASN A 214 -10.76 8.75 -2.95
C ASN A 214 -11.42 8.42 -1.61
N ARG A 215 -12.46 7.61 -1.58
CA ARG A 215 -13.08 7.09 -0.35
C ARG A 215 -12.14 6.29 0.53
N GLY A 216 -11.03 5.78 -0.03
CA GLY A 216 -9.98 5.14 0.77
C GLY A 216 -9.28 6.06 1.77
N GLY A 217 -9.50 7.37 1.70
CA GLY A 217 -8.96 8.34 2.66
C GLY A 217 -7.45 8.50 2.63
N GLY A 218 -6.83 8.20 1.50
CA GLY A 218 -5.38 8.20 1.28
C GLY A 218 -4.82 6.81 1.03
N GLY A 219 -3.87 6.71 0.11
CA GLY A 219 -3.27 5.44 -0.28
C GLY A 219 -1.80 5.57 -0.69
N LEU A 220 -1.06 4.47 -0.55
CA LEU A 220 0.33 4.37 -0.98
C LEU A 220 0.43 4.30 -2.50
N VAL A 221 -0.43 3.50 -3.12
CA VAL A 221 -0.46 3.31 -4.56
C VAL A 221 -1.88 3.08 -5.08
N ALA A 222 -2.19 3.70 -6.22
CA ALA A 222 -3.29 3.30 -7.07
C ALA A 222 -2.73 2.76 -8.39
N SER A 223 -3.40 1.77 -8.98
CA SER A 223 -3.08 1.33 -10.34
C SER A 223 -4.29 1.50 -11.25
N ALA A 224 -4.06 1.93 -12.48
CA ALA A 224 -5.08 2.11 -13.49
C ALA A 224 -4.67 1.43 -14.80
N TYR A 225 -5.61 0.78 -15.45
CA TYR A 225 -5.38 -0.04 -16.65
C TYR A 225 -6.36 0.41 -17.74
N SER A 226 -5.85 1.18 -18.67
CA SER A 226 -6.63 1.74 -19.78
C SER A 226 -5.69 2.27 -20.87
N ASP A 227 -6.09 2.14 -22.11
CA ASP A 227 -5.45 2.75 -23.28
C ASP A 227 -6.16 4.04 -23.72
N ASP A 228 -7.32 4.37 -23.12
CA ASP A 228 -8.01 5.65 -23.31
C ASP A 228 -7.28 6.77 -22.55
N ARG A 229 -6.60 7.61 -23.32
CA ARG A 229 -5.83 8.74 -22.79
C ARG A 229 -6.70 9.72 -21.99
N ALA A 230 -7.93 9.98 -22.43
CA ALA A 230 -8.81 10.95 -21.78
C ALA A 230 -9.27 10.44 -20.42
N PHE A 231 -9.61 9.14 -20.33
CA PHE A 231 -9.95 8.47 -19.08
C PHE A 231 -8.76 8.52 -18.11
N VAL A 232 -7.56 8.12 -18.57
CA VAL A 232 -6.34 8.10 -17.74
C VAL A 232 -5.99 9.49 -17.21
N GLU A 233 -6.02 10.52 -18.07
CA GLU A 233 -5.67 11.89 -17.68
C GLU A 233 -6.61 12.42 -16.59
N GLN A 234 -7.92 12.26 -16.76
CA GLN A 234 -8.90 12.70 -15.78
C GLN A 234 -8.78 11.90 -14.46
N LEU A 235 -8.63 10.57 -14.56
CA LEU A 235 -8.46 9.72 -13.38
C LEU A 235 -7.22 10.12 -12.57
N VAL A 236 -6.06 10.30 -13.23
CA VAL A 236 -4.81 10.71 -12.57
C VAL A 236 -4.98 12.04 -11.85
N LEU A 237 -5.55 13.04 -12.52
CA LEU A 237 -5.78 14.37 -11.90
C LEU A 237 -6.74 14.29 -10.71
N GLY A 238 -7.75 13.42 -10.79
CA GLY A 238 -8.75 13.27 -9.73
C GLY A 238 -8.26 12.50 -8.50
N ILE A 239 -7.32 11.55 -8.66
CA ILE A 239 -6.85 10.70 -7.56
C ILE A 239 -5.45 11.06 -7.05
N ALA A 240 -4.65 11.84 -7.80
CA ALA A 240 -3.30 12.21 -7.40
C ALA A 240 -3.21 12.89 -6.02
N PRO A 241 -4.15 13.76 -5.60
CA PRO A 241 -4.13 14.35 -4.27
C PRO A 241 -4.25 13.33 -3.13
N TRP A 242 -4.75 12.12 -3.41
CA TRP A 242 -5.04 11.07 -2.43
C TRP A 242 -4.07 9.88 -2.45
N HIS A 243 -3.12 9.85 -3.38
CA HIS A 243 -2.20 8.73 -3.52
C HIS A 243 -0.75 9.18 -3.66
N GLY A 244 0.15 8.52 -2.95
CA GLY A 244 1.59 8.81 -3.06
C GLY A 244 2.17 8.42 -4.41
N ARG A 245 1.60 7.38 -5.04
CA ARG A 245 2.03 6.88 -6.35
C ARG A 245 0.84 6.40 -7.17
N ILE A 246 0.85 6.69 -8.46
CA ILE A 246 -0.10 6.15 -9.43
C ILE A 246 0.67 5.38 -10.48
N TRP A 247 0.30 4.11 -10.68
CA TRP A 247 0.87 3.26 -11.70
C TRP A 247 -0.11 3.09 -12.87
N LEU A 248 0.37 3.24 -14.09
CA LEU A 248 -0.46 3.19 -15.29
C LEU A 248 -0.09 1.98 -16.14
N GLY A 249 -1.06 1.10 -16.37
CA GLY A 249 -1.01 -0.05 -17.25
C GLY A 249 -1.68 0.24 -18.59
N SER A 250 -1.07 -0.24 -19.66
CA SER A 250 -1.56 -0.14 -21.03
C SER A 250 -0.91 -1.24 -21.89
N GLU A 251 -1.36 -1.44 -23.12
CA GLU A 251 -0.71 -2.36 -24.06
C GLU A 251 0.81 -2.12 -24.15
N LYS A 252 1.24 -0.86 -24.09
CA LYS A 252 2.67 -0.48 -24.18
C LYS A 252 3.49 -0.86 -22.95
N THR A 253 2.86 -1.09 -21.81
CA THR A 253 3.56 -1.44 -20.56
C THR A 253 3.60 -2.94 -20.31
N MET A 254 2.88 -3.73 -21.10
CA MET A 254 2.87 -5.18 -20.98
C MET A 254 4.30 -5.75 -21.12
N ASN A 255 4.77 -6.51 -20.12
CA ASN A 255 6.11 -7.09 -20.04
C ASN A 255 7.29 -6.10 -20.04
N GLN A 256 7.06 -4.80 -19.95
CA GLN A 256 8.11 -3.77 -20.01
C GLN A 256 8.25 -2.94 -18.72
N ALA A 257 7.23 -2.92 -17.89
CA ALA A 257 7.21 -2.12 -16.67
C ALA A 257 7.32 -2.98 -15.42
N THR A 258 7.91 -2.40 -14.36
CA THR A 258 7.84 -3.00 -13.02
C THR A 258 6.38 -3.00 -12.53
N PRO A 259 5.96 -4.01 -11.75
CA PRO A 259 4.57 -4.08 -11.27
C PRO A 259 4.24 -2.93 -10.30
N PRO A 260 2.95 -2.60 -10.09
CA PRO A 260 2.51 -1.50 -9.21
C PRO A 260 3.10 -1.55 -7.80
N GLY A 261 3.29 -2.76 -7.27
CA GLY A 261 3.86 -2.97 -5.95
C GLY A 261 5.35 -2.72 -5.81
N ALA A 262 6.08 -2.49 -6.92
CA ALA A 262 7.50 -2.19 -6.88
C ALA A 262 7.73 -0.72 -6.46
N VAL A 263 8.56 -0.51 -5.43
CA VAL A 263 8.95 0.83 -4.97
C VAL A 263 10.36 1.11 -5.43
N LEU A 264 10.52 2.17 -6.20
CA LEU A 264 11.83 2.62 -6.69
C LEU A 264 12.40 3.70 -5.75
N PRO A 265 13.74 3.74 -5.51
CA PRO A 265 14.35 4.74 -4.62
C PRO A 265 14.09 6.20 -5.02
N ALA A 266 13.79 6.45 -6.30
CA ALA A 266 13.49 7.80 -6.80
C ALA A 266 12.02 8.21 -6.61
N THR A 267 11.14 7.29 -6.21
CA THR A 267 9.71 7.56 -6.01
C THR A 267 9.39 7.69 -4.53
N ILE A 268 8.30 8.42 -4.25
CA ILE A 268 7.78 8.50 -2.88
C ILE A 268 7.18 7.14 -2.47
N HIS A 269 7.38 6.74 -1.22
CA HIS A 269 6.66 5.65 -0.58
C HIS A 269 5.92 6.19 0.64
N GLY A 270 4.71 6.61 0.42
CA GLY A 270 3.84 7.25 1.38
C GLY A 270 2.61 7.75 0.66
N GLY A 271 1.77 8.46 1.35
CA GLY A 271 0.57 9.05 0.79
C GLY A 271 -0.11 9.95 1.79
N PRO A 272 -1.09 10.73 1.37
CA PRO A 272 -1.86 11.57 2.27
C PRO A 272 -2.77 10.73 3.17
N GLY A 273 -3.32 11.37 4.18
CA GLY A 273 -4.33 10.78 5.04
C GLY A 273 -3.83 9.56 5.80
N ARG A 274 -4.58 8.47 5.74
CA ARG A 274 -4.32 7.24 6.47
C ARG A 274 -3.04 6.52 6.08
N ALA A 275 -2.61 6.62 4.82
CA ALA A 275 -1.40 5.95 4.35
C ALA A 275 -0.16 6.49 5.07
N GLY A 276 -0.06 7.80 5.23
CA GLY A 276 1.09 8.41 5.89
C GLY A 276 2.41 8.09 5.20
N GLY A 277 3.51 8.22 5.93
CA GLY A 277 4.83 8.00 5.38
C GLY A 277 5.29 9.15 4.49
N GLY A 278 6.16 8.84 3.55
CA GLY A 278 6.66 9.85 2.61
C GLY A 278 7.99 9.49 1.97
N GLU A 279 9.04 10.20 2.31
CA GLU A 279 10.36 10.07 1.69
C GLU A 279 11.23 8.94 2.27
N GLU A 280 10.70 8.04 3.07
CA GLU A 280 11.46 7.03 3.85
C GLU A 280 12.32 6.12 2.98
N LEU A 281 11.87 5.79 1.78
CA LEU A 281 12.58 4.91 0.84
C LEU A 281 13.27 5.67 -0.30
N GLY A 282 13.26 6.99 -0.26
CA GLY A 282 13.67 7.87 -1.35
C GLY A 282 15.18 8.08 -1.49
N GLY A 283 16.05 7.13 -1.16
CA GLY A 283 17.51 7.30 -1.25
C GLY A 283 17.98 8.46 -0.36
N LEU A 284 18.67 9.45 -0.93
CA LEU A 284 19.15 10.62 -0.16
C LEU A 284 18.01 11.41 0.49
N ARG A 285 16.83 11.47 -0.14
CA ARG A 285 15.65 12.13 0.43
C ARG A 285 15.18 11.46 1.72
N GLY A 286 15.29 10.13 1.80
CA GLY A 286 14.95 9.37 2.99
C GLY A 286 15.78 9.73 4.23
N LEU A 287 16.93 10.41 4.07
CA LEU A 287 17.73 10.90 5.18
C LEU A 287 17.19 12.22 5.77
N HIS A 288 16.50 13.04 4.97
CA HIS A 288 16.07 14.38 5.38
C HIS A 288 15.22 14.40 6.65
N PRO A 289 14.27 13.47 6.90
CA PRO A 289 13.51 13.42 8.15
C PRO A 289 14.39 13.21 9.41
N TYR A 290 15.57 12.62 9.23
CA TYR A 290 16.50 12.30 10.32
C TYR A 290 17.60 13.34 10.48
N MET A 291 17.66 14.36 9.61
CA MET A 291 18.68 15.40 9.63
C MET A 291 18.14 16.70 10.21
N GLN A 292 18.96 17.39 11.01
CA GLN A 292 18.67 18.74 11.45
C GLN A 292 19.30 19.73 10.47
N ARG A 293 18.48 20.69 9.98
CA ARG A 293 18.97 21.82 9.18
C ARG A 293 18.97 23.08 10.00
N THR A 294 20.08 23.83 9.90
CA THR A 294 20.23 25.13 10.55
C THR A 294 20.65 26.16 9.53
N ALA A 295 19.92 27.27 9.48
CA ALA A 295 20.34 28.42 8.67
C ALA A 295 21.36 29.25 9.47
N VAL A 296 22.52 29.50 8.86
CA VAL A 296 23.54 30.40 9.42
C VAL A 296 23.55 31.68 8.60
N GLN A 297 23.30 32.80 9.23
CA GLN A 297 23.29 34.12 8.59
C GLN A 297 24.36 35.00 9.24
N GLY A 298 25.09 35.74 8.44
CA GLY A 298 26.14 36.62 8.93
C GLY A 298 26.95 37.28 7.80
N ASP A 299 28.02 37.97 8.16
CA ASP A 299 28.98 38.49 7.19
C ASP A 299 29.52 37.37 6.31
N ARG A 300 29.57 37.62 4.99
CA ARG A 300 29.98 36.63 4.01
C ARG A 300 31.40 36.10 4.25
N ALA A 301 32.34 36.95 4.62
CA ALA A 301 33.71 36.56 4.83
C ALA A 301 33.85 35.66 6.09
N VAL A 302 33.09 36.00 7.13
CA VAL A 302 33.04 35.19 8.35
C VAL A 302 32.42 33.82 8.08
N VAL A 303 31.30 33.74 7.37
CA VAL A 303 30.65 32.48 7.04
C VAL A 303 31.52 31.60 6.15
N ALA A 304 32.09 32.17 5.09
CA ALA A 304 32.99 31.47 4.17
C ALA A 304 34.24 30.91 4.90
N LYS A 305 34.85 31.71 5.76
CA LYS A 305 36.02 31.32 6.54
C LYS A 305 35.70 30.19 7.53
N ALA A 306 34.54 30.25 8.17
CA ALA A 306 34.14 29.28 9.18
C ALA A 306 33.73 27.92 8.58
N PHE A 307 33.09 27.91 7.41
CA PHE A 307 32.44 26.71 6.85
C PHE A 307 33.01 26.27 5.49
N GLY A 308 34.03 26.97 4.96
CA GLY A 308 34.71 26.60 3.71
C GLY A 308 33.81 26.58 2.47
N THR A 309 32.70 27.28 2.53
CA THR A 309 31.75 27.33 1.39
C THR A 309 32.13 28.46 0.46
N ASP A 310 32.47 28.15 -0.80
CA ASP A 310 32.35 29.11 -1.88
C ASP A 310 30.88 29.51 -1.99
N ALA A 311 30.54 30.74 -1.57
CA ALA A 311 29.18 31.27 -1.47
C ALA A 311 28.54 31.54 -2.85
N THR A 312 28.78 30.67 -3.83
CA THR A 312 28.27 30.81 -5.21
C THR A 312 27.31 29.72 -5.63
N ALA A 313 26.98 28.78 -4.74
CA ALA A 313 25.91 27.81 -5.01
C ALA A 313 24.60 28.29 -4.36
N SER A 314 23.85 29.07 -5.10
CA SER A 314 22.44 29.41 -4.84
C SER A 314 21.53 28.39 -5.51
#